data_3712259ff441865b878ba110cb49fe8a
#
_entry.id   3712259ff441865b878ba110cb49fe8a
#
_cell.length_a   1.000
_cell.length_b   1.000
_cell.length_c   1.000
_cell.angle_alpha   90.00
_cell.angle_beta   90.00
_cell.angle_gamma   90.00
#
_symmetry.space_group_name_H-M   'P 1'
#
loop_
_entity.id
_entity.type
_entity.pdbx_description
1 polymer ?
#
loop_
_entity_poly.entity_id
_entity_poly.type
_entity_poly.pdbx_seq_one_letter_code
_entity_poly.pdbx_strand_id
1 'polypeptide(L)'
;LPICLAGLDVSRMERLPDTTGMPNEVIMAREQRCGYDHAIRAAGAKIVEVGYNEGLTGALRPVEVWEFEAAISDKTAAIALILYVWSSEKERLLIEVAQMAKKHDVPVIVDAAGSVPPIDNLKRFVSAGADLVTFSGGKSIRGPQNSGILCGQRDLIASVALQQLDAAGFS
;
A
#
# COMPACT_ATOMS: atom_id res chain seq x y z
N LEU A 1 -0.81 -6.08 2.89
CA LEU A 1 -0.28 -5.37 4.07
C LEU A 1 0.36 -6.30 5.11
N PRO A 2 -0.23 -7.46 5.49
CA PRO A 2 0.42 -8.42 6.39
C PRO A 2 1.90 -8.66 6.05
N ILE A 3 2.24 -8.61 4.79
CA ILE A 3 3.58 -8.78 4.24
C ILE A 3 4.59 -7.79 4.81
N CYS A 4 4.20 -6.52 4.92
CA CYS A 4 5.06 -5.47 5.45
C CYS A 4 5.19 -5.56 6.97
N LEU A 5 4.24 -6.21 7.64
CA LEU A 5 4.27 -6.44 9.08
C LEU A 5 5.14 -7.65 9.45
N ALA A 6 4.99 -8.75 8.73
CA ALA A 6 5.59 -10.05 9.05
C ALA A 6 6.76 -10.44 8.15
N GLY A 7 6.87 -9.88 6.93
CA GLY A 7 7.86 -10.27 5.94
C GLY A 7 7.71 -11.74 5.54
N LEU A 8 8.81 -12.49 5.54
CA LEU A 8 8.84 -13.94 5.30
C LEU A 8 8.87 -14.76 6.59
N ASP A 9 8.64 -14.13 7.73
CA ASP A 9 8.64 -14.79 9.04
C ASP A 9 7.28 -15.43 9.33
N VAL A 10 7.19 -16.74 9.15
CA VAL A 10 5.96 -17.51 9.37
C VAL A 10 5.44 -17.36 10.80
N SER A 11 6.32 -17.27 11.80
CA SER A 11 5.91 -17.11 13.20
C SER A 11 5.21 -15.79 13.46
N ARG A 12 5.61 -14.73 12.76
CA ARG A 12 4.93 -13.45 12.77
C ARG A 12 3.62 -13.48 12.00
N MET A 13 3.58 -14.20 10.86
CA MET A 13 2.36 -14.36 10.07
C MET A 13 1.24 -15.02 10.86
N GLU A 14 1.54 -16.10 11.59
CA GLU A 14 0.59 -16.82 12.43
C GLU A 14 0.02 -15.99 13.58
N ARG A 15 0.74 -14.95 14.01
CA ARG A 15 0.29 -14.08 15.09
C ARG A 15 -0.64 -12.96 14.64
N LEU A 16 -0.68 -12.65 13.35
CA LEU A 16 -1.53 -11.56 12.85
C LEU A 16 -3.02 -11.86 13.15
N PRO A 17 -3.80 -10.86 13.55
CA PRO A 17 -3.49 -9.43 13.59
C PRO A 17 -2.78 -8.90 14.86
N ASP A 18 -2.28 -9.77 15.75
CA ASP A 18 -1.43 -9.34 16.85
C ASP A 18 -0.03 -8.94 16.31
N THR A 19 0.22 -7.64 16.28
CA THR A 19 1.46 -7.03 15.80
C THR A 19 2.42 -6.65 16.92
N THR A 20 2.25 -7.19 18.14
CA THR A 20 3.14 -6.91 19.27
C THR A 20 4.59 -7.25 18.92
N GLY A 21 5.48 -6.26 19.05
CA GLY A 21 6.90 -6.40 18.71
C GLY A 21 7.22 -6.35 17.21
N MET A 22 6.27 -5.94 16.37
CA MET A 22 6.47 -5.73 14.93
C MET A 22 6.31 -4.24 14.60
N PRO A 23 7.02 -3.72 13.58
CA PRO A 23 6.62 -2.46 12.94
C PRO A 23 5.18 -2.60 12.44
N ASN A 24 4.29 -1.70 12.83
CA ASN A 24 2.87 -1.82 12.52
C ASN A 24 2.20 -0.51 12.12
N GLU A 25 2.97 0.54 11.89
CA GLU A 25 2.45 1.81 11.43
C GLU A 25 2.48 1.88 9.90
N VAL A 26 1.37 2.32 9.32
CA VAL A 26 1.24 2.56 7.88
C VAL A 26 0.92 4.02 7.67
N ILE A 27 1.82 4.74 7.01
CA ILE A 27 1.65 6.15 6.72
C ILE A 27 0.75 6.30 5.50
N MET A 28 -0.26 7.15 5.60
CA MET A 28 -1.24 7.40 4.54
C MET A 28 -1.65 8.87 4.53
N ALA A 29 -1.81 9.45 3.36
CA ALA A 29 -2.36 10.79 3.24
C ALA A 29 -3.81 10.83 3.75
N ARG A 30 -4.15 11.81 4.59
CA ARG A 30 -5.50 11.99 5.15
C ARG A 30 -6.56 12.12 4.07
N GLU A 31 -6.25 12.80 2.99
CA GLU A 31 -7.15 12.97 1.84
C GLU A 31 -7.44 11.66 1.08
N GLN A 32 -6.60 10.64 1.27
CA GLN A 32 -6.74 9.32 0.65
C GLN A 32 -7.49 8.30 1.54
N ARG A 33 -7.89 8.70 2.76
CA ARG A 33 -8.66 7.84 3.65
C ARG A 33 -10.01 7.48 3.04
N CYS A 34 -10.33 6.19 3.08
CA CYS A 34 -11.57 5.66 2.52
C CYS A 34 -12.01 4.38 3.25
N GLY A 35 -13.20 3.87 2.96
CA GLY A 35 -13.72 2.67 3.61
C GLY A 35 -12.85 1.42 3.45
N TYR A 36 -12.05 1.35 2.40
CA TYR A 36 -11.15 0.22 2.15
C TYR A 36 -9.91 0.21 3.05
N ASP A 37 -9.58 1.30 3.74
CA ASP A 37 -8.50 1.32 4.73
C ASP A 37 -8.77 0.38 5.91
N HIS A 38 -10.02 -0.08 6.05
CA HIS A 38 -10.37 -1.13 6.99
C HIS A 38 -9.51 -2.39 6.81
N ALA A 39 -9.15 -2.76 5.58
CA ALA A 39 -8.29 -3.90 5.32
C ALA A 39 -6.87 -3.73 5.90
N ILE A 40 -6.37 -2.49 5.96
CA ILE A 40 -5.10 -2.14 6.59
C ILE A 40 -5.19 -2.41 8.10
N ARG A 41 -6.24 -1.91 8.74
CA ARG A 41 -6.46 -2.06 10.20
C ARG A 41 -6.79 -3.50 10.59
N ALA A 42 -7.53 -4.22 9.75
CA ALA A 42 -7.86 -5.63 9.99
C ALA A 42 -6.63 -6.54 10.04
N ALA A 43 -5.54 -6.15 9.38
CA ALA A 43 -4.25 -6.84 9.47
C ALA A 43 -3.45 -6.52 10.75
N GLY A 44 -3.99 -5.68 11.65
CA GLY A 44 -3.33 -5.27 12.89
C GLY A 44 -2.49 -3.99 12.76
N ALA A 45 -2.48 -3.34 11.58
CA ALA A 45 -1.73 -2.11 11.40
C ALA A 45 -2.47 -0.88 11.92
N LYS A 46 -1.70 0.12 12.30
CA LYS A 46 -2.17 1.45 12.68
C LYS A 46 -1.91 2.43 11.54
N ILE A 47 -2.92 3.24 11.20
CA ILE A 47 -2.74 4.27 10.18
C ILE A 47 -2.19 5.52 10.85
N VAL A 48 -1.08 6.03 10.34
CA VAL A 48 -0.49 7.33 10.65
C VAL A 48 -0.88 8.28 9.53
N GLU A 49 -1.75 9.23 9.85
CA GLU A 49 -2.26 10.18 8.86
C GLU A 49 -1.30 11.36 8.69
N VAL A 50 -0.99 11.69 7.43
CA VAL A 50 -0.23 12.89 7.05
C VAL A 50 -1.06 13.78 6.12
N GLY A 51 -0.63 15.01 5.97
CA GLY A 51 -1.33 15.99 5.14
C GLY A 51 -2.34 16.81 5.92
N TYR A 52 -2.70 17.93 5.33
CA TYR A 52 -3.60 18.90 5.91
C TYR A 52 -4.94 18.89 5.16
N ASN A 53 -6.02 18.69 5.90
CA ASN A 53 -7.37 18.78 5.38
C ASN A 53 -8.22 19.54 6.40
N GLU A 54 -8.41 20.84 6.17
CA GLU A 54 -9.27 21.65 7.02
C GLU A 54 -10.58 21.95 6.31
N GLY A 55 -11.64 21.26 6.74
CA GLY A 55 -12.97 21.46 6.17
C GLY A 55 -13.63 22.80 6.56
N LEU A 56 -13.17 23.43 7.63
CA LEU A 56 -13.79 24.67 8.15
C LEU A 56 -13.53 25.89 7.26
N THR A 57 -12.30 26.02 6.78
CA THR A 57 -11.90 27.12 5.89
C THR A 57 -11.90 26.73 4.43
N GLY A 58 -12.11 25.44 4.11
CA GLY A 58 -11.98 24.90 2.78
C GLY A 58 -10.54 24.88 2.25
N ALA A 59 -9.55 25.05 3.13
CA ALA A 59 -8.14 25.03 2.78
C ALA A 59 -7.69 23.59 2.56
N LEU A 60 -7.80 23.13 1.32
CA LEU A 60 -7.26 21.87 0.86
C LEU A 60 -5.93 22.15 0.17
N ARG A 61 -4.85 21.55 0.65
CA ARG A 61 -3.60 21.45 -0.10
C ARG A 61 -3.23 20.00 -0.30
N PRO A 62 -2.63 19.65 -1.45
CA PRO A 62 -2.10 18.31 -1.66
C PRO A 62 -1.09 17.96 -0.56
N VAL A 63 -1.01 16.68 -0.21
CA VAL A 63 0.02 16.16 0.67
C VAL A 63 1.39 16.33 0.00
N GLU A 64 2.40 16.70 0.79
CA GLU A 64 3.76 16.87 0.32
C GLU A 64 4.68 15.75 0.82
N VAL A 65 5.74 15.46 0.06
CA VAL A 65 6.65 14.34 0.34
C VAL A 65 7.29 14.43 1.72
N TRP A 66 7.67 15.64 2.15
CA TRP A 66 8.27 15.86 3.47
C TRP A 66 7.35 15.47 4.64
N GLU A 67 6.01 15.48 4.43
CA GLU A 67 5.05 15.08 5.46
C GLU A 67 5.08 13.56 5.69
N PHE A 68 5.28 12.78 4.62
CA PHE A 68 5.52 11.34 4.74
C PHE A 68 6.87 11.09 5.43
N GLU A 69 7.92 11.79 5.02
CA GLU A 69 9.26 11.62 5.59
C GLU A 69 9.29 11.93 7.09
N ALA A 70 8.65 13.02 7.51
CA ALA A 70 8.56 13.43 8.91
C ALA A 70 7.77 12.44 9.80
N ALA A 71 6.91 11.61 9.19
CA ALA A 71 6.12 10.61 9.91
C ALA A 71 6.81 9.24 10.01
N ILE A 72 7.94 9.03 9.33
CA ILE A 72 8.68 7.77 9.40
C ILE A 72 9.30 7.59 10.78
N SER A 73 9.13 6.40 11.34
CA SER A 73 9.68 5.97 12.62
C SER A 73 10.17 4.52 12.56
N ASP A 74 10.75 4.02 13.64
CA ASP A 74 11.11 2.61 13.81
C ASP A 74 9.90 1.65 13.80
N LYS A 75 8.68 2.20 13.92
CA LYS A 75 7.43 1.46 13.84
C LYS A 75 6.81 1.46 12.45
N THR A 76 7.37 2.19 11.52
CA THR A 76 6.83 2.29 10.16
C THR A 76 7.03 0.98 9.41
N ALA A 77 5.94 0.35 9.01
CA ALA A 77 5.93 -0.88 8.22
C ALA A 77 5.79 -0.63 6.72
N ALA A 78 5.10 0.45 6.33
CA ALA A 78 4.89 0.81 4.93
C ALA A 78 4.35 2.24 4.78
N ILE A 79 4.43 2.77 3.56
CA ILE A 79 3.63 3.91 3.09
C ILE A 79 2.56 3.36 2.14
N ALA A 80 1.30 3.75 2.35
CA ALA A 80 0.19 3.36 1.49
C ALA A 80 -0.32 4.57 0.69
N LEU A 81 -0.35 4.45 -0.64
CA LEU A 81 -0.89 5.44 -1.56
C LEU A 81 -2.13 4.89 -2.26
N ILE A 82 -3.24 5.64 -2.20
CA ILE A 82 -4.48 5.29 -2.91
C ILE A 82 -4.53 6.09 -4.21
N LEU A 83 -4.06 5.46 -5.29
CA LEU A 83 -3.94 6.08 -6.61
C LEU A 83 -4.98 5.49 -7.59
N TYR A 84 -6.25 5.53 -7.18
CA TYR A 84 -7.38 4.86 -7.83
C TYR A 84 -7.44 5.04 -9.35
N VAL A 85 -7.10 6.22 -9.85
CA VAL A 85 -6.98 6.55 -11.28
C VAL A 85 -5.64 7.21 -11.51
N TRP A 86 -4.92 6.77 -12.54
CA TRP A 86 -3.61 7.33 -12.90
C TRP A 86 -3.73 8.74 -13.45
N SER A 87 -2.84 9.63 -13.02
CA SER A 87 -2.65 10.97 -13.56
C SER A 87 -1.17 11.36 -13.44
N SER A 88 -0.74 12.36 -14.20
CA SER A 88 0.66 12.85 -14.13
C SER A 88 1.03 13.38 -12.74
N GLU A 89 0.09 13.97 -12.03
CA GLU A 89 0.28 14.45 -10.66
C GLU A 89 0.50 13.29 -9.69
N LYS A 90 -0.32 12.24 -9.79
CA LYS A 90 -0.19 11.02 -8.97
C LYS A 90 1.07 10.24 -9.30
N GLU A 91 1.48 10.21 -10.58
CA GLU A 91 2.75 9.62 -10.99
C GLU A 91 3.93 10.34 -10.34
N ARG A 92 3.93 11.67 -10.37
CA ARG A 92 4.96 12.47 -9.71
C ARG A 92 5.00 12.20 -8.21
N LEU A 93 3.87 12.25 -7.53
CA LEU A 93 3.78 11.94 -6.11
C LEU A 93 4.35 10.55 -5.80
N LEU A 94 3.98 9.53 -6.57
CA LEU A 94 4.48 8.17 -6.39
C LEU A 94 6.01 8.12 -6.54
N ILE A 95 6.57 8.72 -7.61
CA ILE A 95 8.02 8.73 -7.85
C ILE A 95 8.75 9.40 -6.69
N GLU A 96 8.30 10.57 -6.27
CA GLU A 96 8.94 11.34 -5.20
C GLU A 96 8.85 10.63 -3.85
N VAL A 97 7.68 10.07 -3.50
CA VAL A 97 7.48 9.29 -2.26
C VAL A 97 8.32 8.01 -2.30
N ALA A 98 8.36 7.29 -3.43
CA ALA A 98 9.16 6.07 -3.55
C ALA A 98 10.67 6.34 -3.42
N GLN A 99 11.15 7.42 -4.02
CA GLN A 99 12.56 7.83 -3.89
C GLN A 99 12.92 8.20 -2.44
N MET A 100 12.02 8.88 -1.73
CA MET A 100 12.18 9.22 -0.33
C MET A 100 12.13 7.96 0.54
N ALA A 101 11.09 7.13 0.41
CA ALA A 101 10.88 5.92 1.20
C ALA A 101 12.04 4.92 1.08
N LYS A 102 12.65 4.82 -0.10
CA LYS A 102 13.84 3.97 -0.35
C LYS A 102 15.04 4.36 0.49
N LYS A 103 15.21 5.63 0.86
CA LYS A 103 16.32 6.08 1.73
C LYS A 103 16.16 5.58 3.16
N HIS A 104 14.93 5.23 3.53
CA HIS A 104 14.54 4.77 4.86
C HIS A 104 14.20 3.28 4.91
N ASP A 105 14.42 2.52 3.82
CA ASP A 105 14.05 1.10 3.67
C ASP A 105 12.56 0.83 3.97
N VAL A 106 11.67 1.78 3.68
CA VAL A 106 10.23 1.67 3.89
C VAL A 106 9.55 1.34 2.56
N PRO A 107 8.80 0.23 2.46
CA PRO A 107 8.12 -0.14 1.22
C PRO A 107 6.92 0.76 0.93
N VAL A 108 6.68 1.03 -0.36
CA VAL A 108 5.52 1.78 -0.86
C VAL A 108 4.51 0.83 -1.49
N ILE A 109 3.32 0.80 -0.91
CA ILE A 109 2.18 0.01 -1.39
C ILE A 109 1.20 0.94 -2.09
N VAL A 110 0.75 0.55 -3.29
CA VAL A 110 -0.20 1.34 -4.07
C VAL A 110 -1.50 0.58 -4.27
N ASP A 111 -2.61 1.18 -3.89
CA ASP A 111 -3.94 0.77 -4.34
C ASP A 111 -4.26 1.49 -5.66
N ALA A 112 -4.21 0.74 -6.76
CA ALA A 112 -4.51 1.17 -8.11
C ALA A 112 -5.79 0.49 -8.64
N ALA A 113 -6.75 0.22 -7.77
CA ALA A 113 -7.90 -0.63 -8.03
C ALA A 113 -8.72 -0.27 -9.29
N GLY A 114 -8.75 1.00 -9.70
CA GLY A 114 -9.47 1.48 -10.89
C GLY A 114 -8.59 1.82 -12.09
N SER A 115 -7.30 1.53 -12.02
CA SER A 115 -6.31 2.03 -13.01
C SER A 115 -6.10 1.11 -14.22
N VAL A 116 -6.78 -0.01 -14.35
CA VAL A 116 -6.75 -0.88 -15.54
C VAL A 116 -8.13 -0.88 -16.16
N PRO A 117 -8.30 -0.60 -17.47
CA PRO A 117 -7.28 -0.30 -18.50
C PRO A 117 -6.64 1.08 -18.32
N PRO A 118 -5.53 1.42 -19.02
CA PRO A 118 -4.78 0.60 -20.00
C PRO A 118 -3.95 -0.50 -19.32
N ILE A 119 -3.67 -1.56 -20.08
CA ILE A 119 -2.92 -2.73 -19.58
C ILE A 119 -1.49 -2.37 -19.14
N ASP A 120 -0.90 -1.37 -19.74
CA ASP A 120 0.45 -0.88 -19.43
C ASP A 120 0.57 -0.40 -17.97
N ASN A 121 -0.54 -0.04 -17.35
CA ASN A 121 -0.57 0.37 -15.96
C ASN A 121 -0.16 -0.76 -14.99
N LEU A 122 -0.29 -2.04 -15.38
CA LEU A 122 0.23 -3.16 -14.61
C LEU A 122 1.75 -3.08 -14.36
N LYS A 123 2.49 -2.43 -15.27
CA LYS A 123 3.95 -2.22 -15.14
C LYS A 123 4.30 -0.81 -14.68
N ARG A 124 3.50 0.17 -15.06
CA ARG A 124 3.80 1.60 -14.88
C ARG A 124 4.00 1.97 -13.41
N PHE A 125 3.13 1.52 -12.51
CA PHE A 125 3.26 1.82 -11.09
C PHE A 125 4.54 1.24 -10.48
N VAL A 126 4.89 0.00 -10.82
CA VAL A 126 6.12 -0.63 -10.35
C VAL A 126 7.34 0.09 -10.93
N SER A 127 7.30 0.46 -12.23
CA SER A 127 8.37 1.24 -12.86
C SER A 127 8.52 2.64 -12.26
N ALA A 128 7.44 3.21 -11.73
CA ALA A 128 7.45 4.49 -11.03
C ALA A 128 7.96 4.39 -9.57
N GLY A 129 8.26 3.17 -9.09
CA GLY A 129 8.89 2.93 -7.80
C GLY A 129 8.00 2.30 -6.73
N ALA A 130 6.76 1.91 -7.06
CA ALA A 130 5.94 1.14 -6.11
C ALA A 130 6.54 -0.24 -5.86
N ASP A 131 6.63 -0.64 -4.59
CA ASP A 131 7.12 -1.96 -4.20
C ASP A 131 6.04 -3.03 -4.34
N LEU A 132 4.77 -2.64 -4.14
CA LEU A 132 3.62 -3.51 -4.30
C LEU A 132 2.42 -2.71 -4.82
N VAL A 133 1.71 -3.26 -5.80
CA VAL A 133 0.54 -2.62 -6.43
C VAL A 133 -0.61 -3.61 -6.52
N THR A 134 -1.80 -3.16 -6.13
CA THR A 134 -3.03 -3.97 -6.24
C THR A 134 -4.03 -3.35 -7.22
N PHE A 135 -4.63 -4.18 -8.06
CA PHE A 135 -5.68 -3.84 -9.02
C PHE A 135 -6.93 -4.68 -8.76
N SER A 136 -8.10 -4.08 -8.83
CA SER A 136 -9.36 -4.80 -8.64
C SER A 136 -9.76 -5.56 -9.90
N GLY A 137 -10.09 -6.84 -9.76
CA GLY A 137 -10.62 -7.65 -10.84
C GLY A 137 -12.10 -7.36 -11.15
N GLY A 138 -12.87 -6.95 -10.16
CA GLY A 138 -14.30 -6.71 -10.27
C GLY A 138 -14.73 -5.36 -10.85
N LYS A 139 -13.77 -4.53 -11.28
CA LYS A 139 -14.02 -3.22 -11.90
C LYS A 139 -13.93 -3.32 -13.43
N SER A 140 -13.14 -2.48 -14.06
CA SER A 140 -12.99 -2.44 -15.52
C SER A 140 -12.41 -3.72 -16.13
N ILE A 141 -11.73 -4.54 -15.35
CA ILE A 141 -11.28 -5.88 -15.76
C ILE A 141 -12.47 -6.83 -15.99
N ARG A 142 -13.62 -6.57 -15.35
CA ARG A 142 -14.86 -7.37 -15.46
C ARG A 142 -14.70 -8.83 -15.01
N GLY A 143 -13.79 -9.10 -14.11
CA GLY A 143 -13.64 -10.38 -13.43
C GLY A 143 -14.55 -10.48 -12.20
N PRO A 144 -14.45 -11.57 -11.44
CA PRO A 144 -15.18 -11.71 -10.17
C PRO A 144 -14.83 -10.56 -9.19
N GLN A 145 -15.83 -10.13 -8.40
CA GLN A 145 -15.69 -9.01 -7.47
C GLN A 145 -14.62 -9.25 -6.39
N ASN A 146 -14.40 -10.50 -6.02
CA ASN A 146 -13.40 -10.91 -5.03
C ASN A 146 -12.05 -11.29 -5.64
N SER A 147 -11.80 -10.94 -6.90
CA SER A 147 -10.54 -11.18 -7.59
C SER A 147 -9.72 -9.89 -7.74
N GLY A 148 -8.43 -10.03 -7.98
CA GLY A 148 -7.51 -8.92 -8.22
C GLY A 148 -6.19 -9.37 -8.80
N ILE A 149 -5.40 -8.39 -9.22
CA ILE A 149 -4.02 -8.60 -9.65
C ILE A 149 -3.13 -7.91 -8.63
N LEU A 150 -2.10 -8.59 -8.19
CA LEU A 150 -1.05 -8.06 -7.34
C LEU A 150 0.27 -8.14 -8.07
N CYS A 151 0.98 -7.02 -8.17
CA CYS A 151 2.27 -6.89 -8.83
C CYS A 151 3.27 -6.24 -7.89
N GLY A 152 4.55 -6.55 -7.99
CA GLY A 152 5.58 -5.88 -7.20
C GLY A 152 6.87 -6.67 -7.06
N GLN A 153 7.63 -6.33 -6.03
CA GLN A 153 8.88 -6.99 -5.71
C GLN A 153 8.68 -8.46 -5.40
N ARG A 154 9.61 -9.29 -5.86
CA ARG A 154 9.55 -10.74 -5.76
C ARG A 154 9.35 -11.23 -4.31
N ASP A 155 10.11 -10.67 -3.36
CA ASP A 155 10.08 -11.11 -1.97
C ASP A 155 8.75 -10.75 -1.29
N LEU A 156 8.18 -9.58 -1.63
CA LEU A 156 6.85 -9.19 -1.16
C LEU A 156 5.77 -10.12 -1.74
N ILE A 157 5.85 -10.46 -3.04
CA ILE A 157 4.92 -11.41 -3.67
C ILE A 157 5.05 -12.80 -3.06
N ALA A 158 6.29 -13.27 -2.80
CA ALA A 158 6.52 -14.55 -2.13
C ALA A 158 5.90 -14.59 -0.73
N SER A 159 6.03 -13.50 0.04
CA SER A 159 5.38 -13.37 1.36
C SER A 159 3.85 -13.39 1.26
N VAL A 160 3.26 -12.78 0.21
CA VAL A 160 1.81 -12.89 -0.05
C VAL A 160 1.41 -14.34 -0.27
N ALA A 161 2.15 -15.06 -1.11
CA ALA A 161 1.85 -16.46 -1.42
C ALA A 161 1.84 -17.34 -0.17
N LEU A 162 2.78 -17.11 0.76
CA LEU A 162 2.82 -17.84 2.03
C LEU A 162 1.61 -17.58 2.95
N GLN A 163 0.94 -16.43 2.76
CA GLN A 163 -0.22 -16.05 3.58
C GLN A 163 -1.57 -16.40 2.93
N GLN A 164 -1.55 -17.00 1.76
CA GLN A 164 -2.78 -17.49 1.12
C GLN A 164 -3.20 -18.82 1.75
N LEU A 165 -4.47 -18.91 2.15
CA LEU A 165 -5.03 -20.12 2.74
C LEU A 165 -4.99 -21.33 1.78
N ASP A 166 -4.95 -21.07 0.48
CA ASP A 166 -4.89 -22.09 -0.57
C ASP A 166 -3.46 -22.60 -0.85
N ALA A 167 -2.44 -22.01 -0.21
CA ALA A 167 -1.03 -22.42 -0.39
C ALA A 167 -0.75 -23.84 0.14
N ALA A 168 -1.63 -24.41 0.95
CA ALA A 168 -1.54 -25.78 1.44
C ALA A 168 -1.59 -26.86 0.33
N GLY A 169 -1.87 -26.49 -0.91
CA GLY A 169 -1.90 -27.40 -2.07
C GLY A 169 -0.62 -27.43 -2.91
N PHE A 170 0.43 -26.71 -2.54
CA PHE A 170 1.71 -26.61 -3.28
C PHE A 170 2.89 -27.29 -2.58
N SER A 171 2.64 -28.30 -1.75
CA SER A 171 3.68 -29.17 -1.19
C SER A 171 3.84 -30.43 -2.02
#